data_c3a5b2d2a34eba5812767b8ee1b0a24a
#
_entry.id   c3a5b2d2a34eba5812767b8ee1b0a24a
#
_cell.length_a   1.000
_cell.length_b   1.000
_cell.length_c   1.000
_cell.angle_alpha   90.00
_cell.angle_beta   90.00
_cell.angle_gamma   90.00
#
_symmetry.space_group_name_H-M   'P 1'
#
loop_
_entity.id
_entity.type
_entity.pdbx_description
1 polymer ?
#
loop_
_entity_poly.entity_id
_entity_poly.type
_entity_poly.pdbx_seq_one_letter_code
_entity_poly.pdbx_strand_id
1 'polypeptide(L)'
;LDELDDSKHELSGEEKRKLDTILDIPVTISMEVGRSKINIRNLLQLNQGSVVELDRVAGEPLDVLVNGTLIAHGEVVVVNDKFGIRLTDVISQVERIKKLR
;
A
#
# COMPACT_ATOMS: atom_id res chain seq x y z
N LEU A 1 -10.20 -15.11 10.92
CA LEU A 1 -10.46 -14.63 11.20
C LEU A 1 -11.25 -14.25 10.57
N ASP A 2 -11.66 -14.32 10.09
CA ASP A 2 -12.32 -14.01 9.57
C ASP A 2 -12.91 -13.38 10.12
N GLU A 3 -12.60 -13.09 10.56
CA GLU A 3 -12.48 -12.96 11.09
C GLU A 3 -12.68 -11.87 11.95
N LEU A 4 -12.47 -10.64 11.76
CA LEU A 4 -12.82 -9.48 12.50
C LEU A 4 -14.31 -9.33 12.64
N ASP A 5 -15.05 -9.89 11.73
CA ASP A 5 -16.49 -9.82 11.82
C ASP A 5 -17.08 -11.17 12.04
N ASP A 6 -16.32 -12.08 12.61
CA ASP A 6 -16.80 -13.40 12.86
C ASP A 6 -18.01 -13.34 13.76
N SER A 7 -19.17 -13.61 13.22
CA SER A 7 -20.40 -13.53 14.00
C SER A 7 -20.46 -14.60 15.09
N LYS A 8 -19.58 -15.57 15.04
CA LYS A 8 -19.54 -16.61 16.04
C LYS A 8 -18.66 -16.24 17.22
N HIS A 9 -18.01 -15.08 17.17
CA HIS A 9 -17.08 -14.69 18.20
C HIS A 9 -17.39 -13.27 18.64
N GLU A 10 -17.79 -13.09 19.87
CA GLU A 10 -18.04 -11.77 20.40
C GLU A 10 -16.82 -11.25 21.10
N LEU A 11 -16.46 -10.02 20.81
CA LEU A 11 -15.34 -9.37 21.45
C LEU A 11 -15.73 -8.89 22.84
N SER A 12 -14.83 -9.01 23.79
CA SER A 12 -15.03 -8.42 25.10
C SER A 12 -15.00 -6.90 24.98
N GLY A 13 -15.46 -6.20 26.02
CA GLY A 13 -15.38 -4.74 26.02
C GLY A 13 -13.95 -4.24 25.88
N GLU A 14 -13.01 -4.95 26.51
CA GLU A 14 -11.62 -4.57 26.44
C GLU A 14 -11.04 -4.78 25.06
N GLU A 15 -11.41 -5.89 24.42
CA GLU A 15 -10.97 -6.15 23.05
C GLU A 15 -11.52 -5.14 22.08
N LYS A 16 -12.78 -4.73 22.27
CA LYS A 16 -13.39 -3.71 21.43
C LYS A 16 -12.68 -2.38 21.58
N ARG A 17 -12.29 -2.01 22.79
CA ARG A 17 -11.57 -0.76 22.99
C ARG A 17 -10.19 -0.80 22.35
N LYS A 18 -9.50 -1.94 22.42
CA LYS A 18 -8.21 -2.10 21.75
C LYS A 18 -8.36 -1.99 20.25
N LEU A 19 -9.40 -2.61 19.71
CA LEU A 19 -9.65 -2.56 18.27
C LEU A 19 -9.97 -1.14 17.84
N ASP A 20 -10.80 -0.42 18.60
CA ASP A 20 -11.12 0.96 18.28
C ASP A 20 -9.86 1.83 18.27
N THR A 21 -8.95 1.59 19.21
CA THR A 21 -7.68 2.32 19.24
C THR A 21 -6.86 2.02 17.99
N ILE A 22 -6.80 0.76 17.59
CA ILE A 22 -6.07 0.36 16.39
C ILE A 22 -6.67 1.00 15.15
N LEU A 23 -7.99 1.07 15.08
CA LEU A 23 -8.67 1.63 13.92
C LEU A 23 -8.43 3.14 13.76
N ASP A 24 -8.04 3.80 14.84
CA ASP A 24 -7.77 5.24 14.80
C ASP A 24 -6.30 5.56 14.53
N ILE A 25 -5.44 4.58 14.43
CA ILE A 25 -4.02 4.82 14.16
C ILE A 25 -3.85 5.20 12.68
N PRO A 26 -3.24 6.35 12.40
CA PRO A 26 -3.03 6.73 11.02
C PRO A 26 -1.93 5.88 10.38
N VAL A 27 -2.11 5.57 9.11
CA VAL A 27 -1.11 4.86 8.34
C VAL A 27 -0.88 5.61 7.04
N THR A 28 0.26 5.34 6.39
CA THR A 28 0.59 5.99 5.13
C THR A 28 0.36 5.03 4.00
N ILE A 29 -0.48 5.45 3.04
CA ILE A 29 -0.68 4.69 1.82
C ILE A 29 0.13 5.36 0.72
N SER A 30 0.82 4.56 -0.08
CA SER A 30 1.66 5.07 -1.16
C SER A 30 1.51 4.16 -2.38
N MET A 31 1.97 4.66 -3.53
CA MET A 31 1.91 3.92 -4.77
C MET A 31 3.28 3.93 -5.41
N GLU A 32 3.78 2.75 -5.81
CA GLU A 32 5.07 2.62 -6.49
C GLU A 32 4.84 2.29 -7.95
N VAL A 33 5.54 3.01 -8.81
CA VAL A 33 5.49 2.75 -10.24
C VAL A 33 6.33 1.53 -10.61
N GLY A 34 7.38 1.26 -9.85
CA GLY A 34 8.28 0.17 -10.11
C GLY A 34 9.59 0.42 -9.39
N ARG A 35 10.54 -0.49 -9.58
CA ARG A 35 11.84 -0.41 -8.92
C ARG A 35 12.94 -0.72 -9.93
N SER A 36 14.13 -0.29 -9.58
CA SER A 36 15.32 -0.59 -10.38
C SER A 36 16.52 -0.61 -9.46
N LYS A 37 17.48 -1.46 -9.78
CA LYS A 37 18.74 -1.50 -9.05
C LYS A 37 19.83 -0.95 -9.95
N ILE A 38 20.57 0.02 -9.43
CA ILE A 38 21.71 0.59 -10.13
C ILE A 38 22.89 0.57 -9.18
N ASN A 39 24.10 0.55 -9.73
CA ASN A 39 25.28 0.61 -8.87
C ASN A 39 25.57 2.06 -8.51
N ILE A 40 26.44 2.24 -7.51
CA ILE A 40 26.74 3.58 -7.02
C ILE A 40 27.37 4.44 -8.10
N ARG A 41 28.19 3.84 -8.95
CA ARG A 41 28.82 4.59 -10.04
C ARG A 41 27.76 5.23 -10.94
N ASN A 42 26.75 4.46 -11.32
CA ASN A 42 25.68 4.99 -12.17
C ASN A 42 24.86 6.02 -11.43
N LEU A 43 24.61 5.81 -10.14
CA LEU A 43 23.88 6.77 -9.33
C LEU A 43 24.56 8.13 -9.33
N LEU A 44 25.88 8.15 -9.20
CA LEU A 44 26.64 9.40 -9.18
C LEU A 44 26.65 10.13 -10.52
N GLN A 45 26.29 9.45 -11.59
CA GLN A 45 26.25 10.05 -12.93
C GLN A 45 24.89 10.57 -13.31
N LEU A 46 23.87 10.42 -12.43
CA LEU A 46 22.53 10.90 -12.74
C LEU A 46 22.47 12.42 -12.69
N ASN A 47 21.83 12.99 -13.69
CA ASN A 47 21.66 14.43 -13.81
C ASN A 47 20.22 14.72 -14.19
N GLN A 48 19.87 16.00 -14.18
CA GLN A 48 18.58 16.42 -14.68
C GLN A 48 18.41 15.94 -16.13
N GLY A 49 17.30 15.29 -16.40
CA GLY A 49 17.03 14.72 -17.72
C GLY A 49 17.44 13.28 -17.88
N SER A 50 18.17 12.72 -16.90
CA SER A 50 18.52 11.30 -16.95
C SER A 50 17.25 10.46 -16.87
N VAL A 51 17.29 9.26 -17.50
CA VAL A 51 16.16 8.34 -17.51
C VAL A 51 16.60 7.03 -16.86
N VAL A 52 15.80 6.54 -15.93
CA VAL A 52 16.04 5.26 -15.27
C VAL A 52 14.88 4.34 -15.60
N GLU A 53 15.19 3.19 -16.16
CA GLU A 53 14.17 2.21 -16.53
C GLU A 53 13.78 1.40 -15.30
N LEU A 54 12.48 1.20 -15.10
CA LEU A 54 11.98 0.46 -13.96
C LEU A 54 11.54 -0.94 -14.41
N ASP A 55 11.32 -1.80 -13.45
CA ASP A 55 11.03 -3.21 -13.71
C ASP A 55 9.56 -3.49 -14.05
N ARG A 56 8.73 -2.45 -14.12
CA ARG A 56 7.29 -2.62 -14.37
C ARG A 56 6.97 -2.30 -15.82
N VAL A 57 6.15 -3.15 -16.44
CA VAL A 57 5.71 -2.93 -17.81
C VAL A 57 4.67 -1.82 -17.83
N ALA A 58 4.82 -0.89 -18.77
CA ALA A 58 3.87 0.22 -18.88
C ALA A 58 2.48 -0.32 -19.14
N GLY A 59 1.49 0.26 -18.45
CA GLY A 59 0.10 -0.16 -18.59
C GLY A 59 -0.37 -1.17 -17.56
N GLU A 60 0.55 -1.78 -16.82
CA GLU A 60 0.16 -2.70 -15.75
C GLU A 60 -0.23 -1.94 -14.50
N PRO A 61 -1.14 -2.50 -13.67
CA PRO A 61 -1.46 -1.86 -12.40
C PRO A 61 -0.22 -1.69 -11.53
N LEU A 62 -0.21 -0.63 -10.75
CA LEU A 62 0.92 -0.26 -9.92
C LEU A 62 0.76 -0.83 -8.51
N ASP A 63 1.88 -0.89 -7.79
CA ASP A 63 1.87 -1.42 -6.42
C ASP A 63 1.33 -0.38 -5.46
N VAL A 64 0.45 -0.81 -4.56
CA VAL A 64 -0.09 0.04 -3.50
C VAL A 64 0.42 -0.51 -2.17
N LEU A 65 1.06 0.37 -1.40
CA LEU A 65 1.71 -0.03 -0.16
C LEU A 65 1.13 0.74 1.00
N VAL A 66 1.08 0.09 2.15
CA VAL A 66 0.73 0.74 3.41
C VAL A 66 1.92 0.56 4.34
N ASN A 67 2.50 1.69 4.78
CA ASN A 67 3.71 1.70 5.60
C ASN A 67 4.80 0.83 4.97
N GLY A 68 4.92 0.87 3.64
CA GLY A 68 5.94 0.13 2.92
C GLY A 68 5.62 -1.32 2.61
N THR A 69 4.45 -1.81 3.02
CA THR A 69 4.05 -3.19 2.79
C THR A 69 3.02 -3.26 1.66
N LEU A 70 3.27 -4.12 0.68
CA LEU A 70 2.37 -4.29 -0.44
C LEU A 70 1.05 -4.89 0.02
N ILE A 71 -0.07 -4.20 -0.27
CA ILE A 71 -1.40 -4.67 0.10
C ILE A 71 -2.37 -4.71 -1.08
N ALA A 72 -2.02 -4.10 -2.20
CA ALA A 72 -2.97 -3.99 -3.31
C ALA A 72 -2.24 -3.58 -4.56
N HIS A 73 -2.98 -3.57 -5.66
CA HIS A 73 -2.56 -2.95 -6.91
C HIS A 73 -3.61 -1.94 -7.32
N GLY A 74 -3.22 -0.97 -8.14
CA GLY A 74 -4.16 0.06 -8.52
C GLY A 74 -3.68 0.90 -9.67
N GLU A 75 -4.50 1.87 -10.01
CA GLU A 75 -4.25 2.80 -11.11
C GLU A 75 -4.29 4.21 -10.59
N VAL A 76 -3.52 5.08 -11.22
CA VAL A 76 -3.55 6.50 -10.89
C VAL A 76 -4.77 7.14 -11.55
N VAL A 77 -5.53 7.90 -10.77
CA VAL A 77 -6.66 8.68 -11.26
C VAL A 77 -6.53 10.10 -10.76
N VAL A 78 -7.34 10.99 -11.29
CA VAL A 78 -7.34 12.39 -10.85
C VAL A 78 -8.64 12.66 -10.14
N VAL A 79 -8.54 13.22 -8.92
CA VAL A 79 -9.70 13.56 -8.10
C VAL A 79 -9.49 14.99 -7.60
N ASN A 80 -10.33 15.93 -8.04
CA ASN A 80 -10.26 17.34 -7.61
C ASN A 80 -8.83 17.88 -7.73
N ASP A 81 -8.22 17.69 -8.91
CA ASP A 81 -6.89 18.19 -9.26
C ASP A 81 -5.76 17.54 -8.47
N LYS A 82 -6.04 16.46 -7.76
CA LYS A 82 -5.01 15.69 -7.08
C LYS A 82 -4.99 14.28 -7.64
N PHE A 83 -3.86 13.61 -7.52
CA PHE A 83 -3.80 12.20 -7.87
C PHE A 83 -4.53 11.38 -6.83
N GLY A 84 -5.26 10.37 -7.29
CA GLY A 84 -5.88 9.39 -6.43
C GLY A 84 -5.50 8.00 -6.90
N ILE A 85 -5.97 7.00 -6.20
CA ILE A 85 -5.68 5.60 -6.50
C ILE A 85 -7.01 4.87 -6.69
N ARG A 86 -7.15 4.18 -7.82
CA ARG A 86 -8.27 3.26 -8.01
C ARG A 86 -7.74 1.85 -7.83
N LEU A 87 -8.22 1.15 -6.83
CA LEU A 87 -7.73 -0.19 -6.53
C LEU A 87 -8.27 -1.19 -7.54
N THR A 88 -7.40 -2.10 -8.00
CA THR A 88 -7.79 -3.18 -8.91
C THR A 88 -7.89 -4.50 -8.18
N ASP A 89 -7.10 -4.70 -7.14
CA ASP A 89 -7.26 -5.84 -6.25
C ASP A 89 -6.78 -5.42 -4.86
N VAL A 90 -7.23 -6.12 -3.84
CA VAL A 90 -6.87 -5.81 -2.45
C VAL A 90 -6.85 -7.11 -1.67
N ILE A 91 -5.88 -7.28 -0.78
CA ILE A 91 -5.86 -8.44 0.11
C ILE A 91 -7.02 -8.32 1.10
N SER A 92 -7.35 -9.43 1.76
CA SER A 92 -8.47 -9.46 2.70
C SER A 92 -8.25 -8.49 3.86
N GLN A 93 -9.34 -8.09 4.52
CA GLN A 93 -9.26 -7.17 5.65
C GLN A 93 -8.38 -7.70 6.76
N VAL A 94 -8.48 -8.99 7.04
CA VAL A 94 -7.68 -9.60 8.09
C VAL A 94 -6.21 -9.55 7.75
N GLU A 95 -5.86 -9.88 6.51
CA GLU A 95 -4.47 -9.83 6.09
C GLU A 95 -3.94 -8.41 6.08
N ARG A 96 -4.78 -7.43 5.75
CA ARG A 96 -4.35 -6.03 5.79
C ARG A 96 -3.90 -5.65 7.19
N ILE A 97 -4.66 -6.02 8.19
CA ILE A 97 -4.32 -5.69 9.58
C ILE A 97 -3.05 -6.42 10.00
N LYS A 98 -2.93 -7.69 9.64
CA LYS A 98 -1.74 -8.48 10.01
C LYS A 98 -0.47 -7.88 9.43
N LYS A 99 -0.54 -7.34 8.22
CA LYS A 99 0.64 -6.78 7.57
C LYS A 99 1.04 -5.42 8.13
N LEU A 100 0.20 -4.82 8.95
CA LEU A 100 0.53 -3.54 9.58
C LEU A 100 1.37 -3.68 10.83
N ARG A 101 1.54 -4.89 11.33
CA ARG A 101 2.33 -5.12 12.54
C ARG A 101 3.82 -4.88 12.31
#